data_c2d8b224d0bdd9a4cf8b6dad5f58355f
#
_entry.id   c2d8b224d0bdd9a4cf8b6dad5f58355f
#
_cell.length_a   1.000
_cell.length_b   1.000
_cell.length_c   1.000
_cell.angle_alpha   90.00
_cell.angle_beta   90.00
_cell.angle_gamma   90.00
#
_symmetry.space_group_name_H-M   'P 1'
#
loop_
_entity.id
_entity.type
_entity.pdbx_description
1 polymer ?
#
loop_
_entity_poly.entity_id
_entity_poly.type
_entity_poly.pdbx_seq_one_letter_code
_entity_poly.pdbx_strand_id
1 'polypeptide(L)'
;MPGLGGGLCNLGNTIHLLVLHSPLTVTEFHSHSDALAPDHGKRVPFSSGTSVSYNYIDYRFRNDTDQDVQLLLWCEKGKLCGELRSEREFPHYYEIIEENHHFHKEKEKFFRISQIYRNVIDRATGEISEKQLIRDNHSEVMYDYDQIPTELIR
;
A
#
# COMPACT_ATOMS: atom_id res chain seq x y z
N MET A 1 20.99 19.36 -9.42
CA MET A 1 19.75 19.53 -10.22
C MET A 1 18.67 18.61 -9.65
N PRO A 2 17.45 19.09 -9.37
CA PRO A 2 16.35 18.17 -9.12
C PRO A 2 16.14 17.33 -10.38
N GLY A 3 16.24 16.01 -10.24
CA GLY A 3 16.01 15.09 -11.35
C GLY A 3 14.52 15.09 -11.74
N LEU A 4 14.24 15.08 -13.03
CA LEU A 4 12.89 14.81 -13.54
C LEU A 4 12.44 13.42 -13.05
N GLY A 5 11.27 13.32 -12.42
CA GLY A 5 10.70 12.07 -11.91
C GLY A 5 10.93 11.81 -10.41
N GLY A 6 11.50 12.75 -9.66
CA GLY A 6 11.53 12.67 -8.20
C GLY A 6 10.12 12.64 -7.61
N GLY A 7 9.88 11.74 -6.64
CA GLY A 7 8.57 11.62 -5.98
C GLY A 7 7.56 10.69 -6.65
N LEU A 8 7.88 10.04 -7.77
CA LEU A 8 6.96 9.12 -8.45
C LEU A 8 6.54 7.94 -7.57
N CYS A 9 7.44 7.39 -6.78
CA CYS A 9 7.11 6.31 -5.86
C CYS A 9 6.13 6.78 -4.76
N ASN A 10 6.30 8.01 -4.26
CA ASN A 10 5.37 8.59 -3.29
C ASN A 10 3.99 8.85 -3.90
N LEU A 11 3.96 9.35 -5.13
CA LEU A 11 2.72 9.49 -5.90
C LEU A 11 2.06 8.13 -6.11
N GLY A 12 2.82 7.11 -6.49
CA GLY A 12 2.35 5.74 -6.65
C GLY A 12 1.76 5.17 -5.35
N ASN A 13 2.40 5.39 -4.20
CA ASN A 13 1.86 4.99 -2.89
C ASN A 13 0.49 5.64 -2.62
N THR A 14 0.38 6.95 -2.85
CA THR A 14 -0.86 7.69 -2.60
C THR A 14 -2.00 7.19 -3.48
N ILE A 15 -1.74 7.03 -4.78
CA ILE A 15 -2.75 6.52 -5.73
C ILE A 15 -3.13 5.08 -5.38
N HIS A 16 -2.15 4.23 -5.08
CA HIS A 16 -2.42 2.82 -4.75
C HIS A 16 -3.31 2.68 -3.51
N LEU A 17 -3.05 3.46 -2.45
CA LEU A 17 -3.90 3.47 -1.26
C LEU A 17 -5.33 3.90 -1.58
N LEU A 18 -5.52 4.94 -2.39
CA LEU A 18 -6.85 5.38 -2.82
C LEU A 18 -7.57 4.29 -3.62
N VAL A 19 -6.87 3.66 -4.57
CA VAL A 19 -7.43 2.58 -5.39
C VAL A 19 -7.79 1.37 -4.54
N LEU A 20 -6.97 0.98 -3.58
CA LEU A 20 -7.26 -0.14 -2.67
C LEU A 20 -8.49 0.11 -1.77
N HIS A 21 -8.81 1.37 -1.46
CA HIS A 21 -10.02 1.76 -0.71
C HIS A 21 -11.22 2.04 -1.63
N SER A 22 -11.21 1.52 -2.84
CA SER A 22 -12.25 1.71 -3.86
C SER A 22 -12.52 0.41 -4.62
N PRO A 23 -13.60 0.32 -5.41
CA PRO A 23 -13.85 -0.83 -6.28
C PRO A 23 -13.03 -0.83 -7.57
N LEU A 24 -12.09 0.09 -7.75
CA LEU A 24 -11.21 0.10 -8.91
C LEU A 24 -10.28 -1.12 -8.90
N THR A 25 -9.94 -1.60 -10.08
CA THR A 25 -9.12 -2.79 -10.27
C THR A 25 -7.67 -2.41 -10.55
N VAL A 26 -6.74 -2.83 -9.70
CA VAL A 26 -5.30 -2.71 -9.97
C VAL A 26 -4.93 -3.71 -11.05
N THR A 27 -4.36 -3.23 -12.17
CA THR A 27 -3.95 -4.07 -13.30
C THR A 27 -2.45 -4.23 -13.42
N GLU A 28 -1.67 -3.31 -12.84
CA GLU A 28 -0.22 -3.43 -12.74
C GLU A 28 0.28 -2.74 -11.47
N PHE A 29 1.03 -3.48 -10.67
CA PHE A 29 1.61 -3.02 -9.42
C PHE A 29 3.01 -3.61 -9.23
N HIS A 30 3.96 -2.76 -8.90
CA HIS A 30 5.32 -3.13 -8.54
C HIS A 30 5.66 -2.57 -7.17
N SER A 31 6.43 -3.32 -6.41
CA SER A 31 6.89 -2.91 -5.08
C SER A 31 8.38 -3.13 -4.92
N HIS A 32 8.99 -2.34 -4.06
CA HIS A 32 10.33 -2.65 -3.57
C HIS A 32 10.31 -3.97 -2.81
N SER A 33 11.31 -4.82 -3.05
CA SER A 33 11.41 -6.14 -2.42
C SER A 33 11.92 -6.07 -0.99
N ASP A 34 12.53 -4.96 -0.59
CA ASP A 34 13.30 -4.84 0.62
C ASP A 34 12.64 -3.91 1.65
N ALA A 35 12.84 -4.23 2.93
CA ALA A 35 12.46 -3.37 4.04
C ALA A 35 13.56 -2.34 4.29
N LEU A 36 13.42 -1.15 3.70
CA LEU A 36 14.48 -0.13 3.66
C LEU A 36 14.61 0.70 4.94
N ALA A 37 13.56 0.74 5.78
CA ALA A 37 13.56 1.52 7.01
C ALA A 37 12.72 0.87 8.10
N PRO A 38 13.04 1.12 9.39
CA PRO A 38 12.22 0.66 10.50
C PRO A 38 10.89 1.41 10.56
N ASP A 39 9.84 0.75 11.06
CA ASP A 39 8.49 1.30 11.12
C ASP A 39 8.24 2.20 12.34
N HIS A 40 9.15 2.20 13.32
CA HIS A 40 9.02 2.94 14.59
C HIS A 40 7.65 2.74 15.28
N GLY A 41 7.08 1.54 15.19
CA GLY A 41 5.80 1.17 15.80
C GLY A 41 4.55 1.74 15.12
N LYS A 42 4.70 2.41 13.97
CA LYS A 42 3.59 3.01 13.21
C LYS A 42 3.62 2.55 11.75
N ARG A 43 3.16 1.34 11.53
CA ARG A 43 3.10 0.80 10.18
C ARG A 43 1.72 1.01 9.56
N VAL A 44 1.70 1.63 8.40
CA VAL A 44 0.51 1.71 7.55
C VAL A 44 0.82 0.94 6.28
N PRO A 45 0.17 -0.21 6.04
CA PRO A 45 0.41 -1.02 4.86
C PRO A 45 0.26 -0.20 3.58
N PHE A 46 1.18 -0.36 2.62
CA PHE A 46 1.24 0.37 1.35
C PHE A 46 1.44 1.88 1.44
N SER A 47 1.70 2.45 2.61
CA SER A 47 2.12 3.86 2.72
C SER A 47 3.50 4.12 2.10
N SER A 48 4.25 3.07 1.89
CA SER A 48 5.56 3.09 1.23
C SER A 48 5.78 1.79 0.45
N GLY A 49 6.80 1.76 -0.39
CA GLY A 49 7.23 0.54 -1.07
C GLY A 49 6.66 0.35 -2.46
N THR A 50 5.78 1.20 -2.96
CA THR A 50 5.37 1.20 -4.37
C THR A 50 6.55 1.64 -5.24
N SER A 51 6.84 0.87 -6.28
CA SER A 51 7.89 1.18 -7.24
C SER A 51 7.27 1.70 -8.53
N VAL A 52 7.64 2.92 -8.90
CA VAL A 52 7.30 3.55 -10.18
C VAL A 52 8.55 4.23 -10.71
N SER A 53 8.88 3.98 -11.98
CA SER A 53 10.06 4.54 -12.62
C SER A 53 9.74 5.03 -14.02
N TYR A 54 10.14 6.28 -14.29
CA TYR A 54 9.91 6.89 -15.60
C TYR A 54 10.45 6.01 -16.74
N ASN A 55 9.60 5.74 -17.72
CA ASN A 55 9.84 4.86 -18.88
C ASN A 55 10.14 3.38 -18.59
N TYR A 56 10.03 2.91 -17.35
CA TYR A 56 10.41 1.52 -17.03
C TYR A 56 9.34 0.75 -16.27
N ILE A 57 8.75 1.35 -15.25
CA ILE A 57 7.83 0.68 -14.32
C ILE A 57 6.61 1.55 -14.13
N ASP A 58 5.46 1.03 -14.53
CA ASP A 58 4.17 1.70 -14.44
C ASP A 58 3.38 1.22 -13.22
N TYR A 59 2.46 2.06 -12.78
CA TYR A 59 1.32 1.69 -11.97
C TYR A 59 0.05 1.86 -12.80
N ARG A 60 -0.77 0.82 -12.88
CA ARG A 60 -1.99 0.83 -13.71
C ARG A 60 -3.20 0.34 -12.93
N PHE A 61 -4.32 0.99 -13.14
CA PHE A 61 -5.61 0.56 -12.62
C PHE A 61 -6.71 0.85 -13.63
N ARG A 62 -7.85 0.20 -13.43
CA ARG A 62 -9.01 0.29 -14.34
C ARG A 62 -10.28 0.51 -13.54
N ASN A 63 -11.16 1.33 -14.08
CA ASN A 63 -12.52 1.49 -13.58
C ASN A 63 -13.46 0.51 -14.29
N ASP A 64 -13.87 -0.54 -13.59
CA ASP A 64 -14.85 -1.52 -14.06
C ASP A 64 -16.25 -1.27 -13.47
N THR A 65 -16.45 -0.14 -12.79
CA THR A 65 -17.74 0.24 -12.23
C THR A 65 -18.65 0.85 -13.29
N ASP A 66 -19.92 1.05 -12.95
CA ASP A 66 -20.94 1.65 -13.80
C ASP A 66 -21.01 3.20 -13.72
N GLN A 67 -20.00 3.84 -13.12
CA GLN A 67 -19.95 5.28 -12.95
C GLN A 67 -18.55 5.84 -13.15
N ASP A 68 -18.48 7.12 -13.47
CA ASP A 68 -17.21 7.82 -13.55
C ASP A 68 -16.61 8.05 -12.15
N VAL A 69 -15.29 8.07 -12.10
CA VAL A 69 -14.52 8.42 -10.90
C VAL A 69 -13.55 9.54 -11.22
N GLN A 70 -13.29 10.39 -10.24
CA GLN A 70 -12.35 11.49 -10.35
C GLN A 70 -11.23 11.30 -9.32
N LEU A 71 -9.99 11.27 -9.80
CA LEU A 71 -8.79 11.27 -8.97
C LEU A 71 -8.26 12.71 -8.88
N LEU A 72 -8.16 13.23 -7.65
CA LEU A 72 -7.58 14.54 -7.37
C LEU A 72 -6.31 14.37 -6.56
N LEU A 73 -5.29 15.09 -6.97
CA LEU A 73 -3.98 15.10 -6.32
C LEU A 73 -3.49 16.53 -6.19
N TRP A 74 -2.98 16.89 -5.01
CA TRP A 74 -2.43 18.23 -4.75
C TRP A 74 -1.37 18.19 -3.67
N CYS A 75 -0.60 19.25 -3.58
CA CYS A 75 0.36 19.44 -2.49
C CYS A 75 -0.15 20.52 -1.54
N GLU A 76 -0.17 20.23 -0.26
CA GLU A 76 -0.58 21.16 0.79
C GLU A 76 0.36 21.06 1.99
N LYS A 77 0.89 22.19 2.42
CA LYS A 77 1.79 22.26 3.59
C LYS A 77 2.95 21.25 3.52
N GLY A 78 3.54 21.09 2.33
CA GLY A 78 4.65 20.16 2.09
C GLY A 78 4.27 18.68 2.08
N LYS A 79 2.98 18.36 2.02
CA LYS A 79 2.47 16.98 1.93
C LYS A 79 1.75 16.75 0.62
N LEU A 80 1.93 15.57 0.05
CA LEU A 80 1.12 15.10 -1.06
C LEU A 80 -0.24 14.62 -0.51
N CYS A 81 -1.31 15.14 -1.07
CA CYS A 81 -2.68 14.79 -0.73
C CYS A 81 -3.38 14.20 -1.94
N GLY A 82 -4.34 13.31 -1.69
CA GLY A 82 -5.11 12.69 -2.75
C GLY A 82 -6.53 12.38 -2.31
N GLU A 83 -7.44 12.39 -3.29
CA GLU A 83 -8.85 12.10 -3.09
C GLU A 83 -9.41 11.39 -4.32
N LEU A 84 -10.23 10.37 -4.09
CA LEU A 84 -10.99 9.68 -5.13
C LEU A 84 -12.48 9.95 -4.91
N ARG A 85 -13.14 10.48 -5.92
CA ARG A 85 -14.57 10.83 -5.89
C ARG A 85 -15.35 10.02 -6.90
N SER A 86 -16.62 9.77 -6.61
CA SER A 86 -17.60 9.16 -7.50
C SER A 86 -18.91 9.96 -7.49
N GLU A 87 -19.74 9.79 -8.51
CA GLU A 87 -21.04 10.45 -8.57
C GLU A 87 -22.00 9.93 -7.49
N ARG A 88 -21.97 8.63 -7.26
CA ARG A 88 -22.79 7.93 -6.26
C ARG A 88 -21.91 7.18 -5.30
N GLU A 89 -22.35 7.09 -4.07
CA GLU A 89 -21.68 6.26 -3.06
C GLU A 89 -21.60 4.81 -3.51
N PHE A 90 -20.43 4.19 -3.37
CA PHE A 90 -20.28 2.78 -3.67
C PHE A 90 -20.94 1.92 -2.58
N PRO A 91 -21.51 0.74 -2.95
CA PRO A 91 -22.22 -0.11 -1.99
C PRO A 91 -21.30 -0.75 -0.94
N HIS A 92 -20.01 -0.74 -1.18
CA HIS A 92 -18.99 -1.27 -0.27
C HIS A 92 -17.97 -0.19 0.10
N TYR A 93 -17.36 -0.36 1.27
CA TYR A 93 -16.11 0.32 1.62
C TYR A 93 -15.04 -0.71 1.97
N TYR A 94 -13.81 -0.27 2.09
CA TYR A 94 -12.66 -1.17 2.12
C TYR A 94 -11.76 -0.83 3.29
N GLU A 95 -11.26 -1.86 3.95
CA GLU A 95 -10.35 -1.76 5.07
C GLU A 95 -9.09 -2.58 4.77
N ILE A 96 -7.93 -1.97 4.92
CA ILE A 96 -6.65 -2.65 4.76
C ILE A 96 -6.15 -3.05 6.14
N ILE A 97 -5.91 -4.34 6.32
CA ILE A 97 -5.41 -4.91 7.57
C ILE A 97 -4.12 -5.67 7.33
N GLU A 98 -3.23 -5.63 8.30
CA GLU A 98 -2.00 -6.42 8.29
C GLU A 98 -2.06 -7.44 9.42
N GLU A 99 -1.79 -8.69 9.10
CA GLU A 99 -1.78 -9.81 10.03
C GLU A 99 -0.40 -10.45 10.08
N ASN A 100 -0.13 -11.12 11.19
CA ASN A 100 1.07 -11.94 11.39
C ASN A 100 2.38 -11.18 11.13
N HIS A 101 2.43 -9.88 11.43
CA HIS A 101 3.64 -9.08 11.30
C HIS A 101 4.69 -9.53 12.32
N HIS A 102 5.82 -9.98 11.82
CA HIS A 102 6.96 -10.38 12.62
C HIS A 102 8.26 -10.32 11.80
N PHE A 103 9.38 -10.52 12.49
CA PHE A 103 10.69 -10.67 11.87
C PHE A 103 11.19 -12.10 12.08
N HIS A 104 11.75 -12.66 11.03
CA HIS A 104 12.30 -13.99 11.04
C HIS A 104 13.76 -13.98 10.57
N LYS A 105 14.63 -14.68 11.30
CA LYS A 105 16.04 -14.80 10.90
C LYS A 105 16.24 -16.04 10.04
N GLU A 106 16.69 -15.82 8.82
CA GLU A 106 17.08 -16.87 7.88
C GLU A 106 18.57 -16.76 7.61
N LYS A 107 19.32 -17.79 8.04
CA LYS A 107 20.80 -17.76 8.01
C LYS A 107 21.33 -16.54 8.80
N GLU A 108 22.00 -15.61 8.11
CA GLU A 108 22.57 -14.39 8.72
C GLU A 108 21.74 -13.12 8.47
N LYS A 109 20.55 -13.25 7.87
CA LYS A 109 19.68 -12.12 7.48
C LYS A 109 18.36 -12.14 8.20
N PHE A 110 17.81 -10.97 8.46
CA PHE A 110 16.43 -10.82 8.93
C PHE A 110 15.49 -10.47 7.78
N PHE A 111 14.30 -11.06 7.85
CA PHE A 111 13.21 -10.77 6.93
C PHE A 111 11.99 -10.27 7.70
N ARG A 112 11.31 -9.28 7.13
CA ARG A 112 10.00 -8.83 7.62
C ARG A 112 8.93 -9.66 6.93
N ILE A 113 8.12 -10.34 7.72
CA ILE A 113 7.02 -11.20 7.28
C ILE A 113 5.71 -10.58 7.68
N SER A 114 4.73 -10.55 6.77
CA SER A 114 3.35 -10.19 7.09
C SER A 114 2.41 -10.55 5.95
N GLN A 115 1.13 -10.70 6.26
CA GLN A 115 0.07 -10.82 5.27
C GLN A 115 -0.80 -9.56 5.32
N ILE A 116 -1.01 -8.95 4.16
CA ILE A 116 -1.86 -7.76 4.03
C ILE A 116 -3.13 -8.17 3.30
N TYR A 117 -4.26 -7.91 3.96
CA TYR A 117 -5.59 -8.21 3.45
C TYR A 117 -6.37 -6.93 3.20
N ARG A 118 -7.32 -7.03 2.29
CA ARG A 118 -8.36 -6.04 2.08
C ARG A 118 -9.71 -6.67 2.42
N ASN A 119 -10.38 -6.13 3.43
CA ASN A 119 -11.78 -6.47 3.72
C ASN A 119 -12.69 -5.64 2.84
N VAL A 120 -13.62 -6.30 2.18
CA VAL A 120 -14.72 -5.68 1.44
C VAL A 120 -15.93 -5.68 2.36
N ILE A 121 -16.39 -4.50 2.75
CA ILE A 121 -17.43 -4.34 3.78
C ILE A 121 -18.68 -3.76 3.13
N ASP A 122 -19.82 -4.45 3.32
CA ASP A 122 -21.11 -3.96 2.87
C ASP A 122 -21.49 -2.71 3.66
N ARG A 123 -21.76 -1.62 2.97
CA ARG A 123 -22.04 -0.32 3.60
C ARG A 123 -23.39 -0.32 4.33
N ALA A 124 -24.36 -1.06 3.84
CA ALA A 124 -25.69 -1.12 4.45
C ALA A 124 -25.72 -1.95 5.74
N THR A 125 -24.94 -3.04 5.80
CA THR A 125 -24.97 -3.99 6.92
C THR A 125 -23.75 -3.86 7.85
N GLY A 126 -22.62 -3.33 7.35
CA GLY A 126 -21.34 -3.32 8.06
C GLY A 126 -20.66 -4.69 8.11
N GLU A 127 -21.17 -5.68 7.39
CA GLU A 127 -20.60 -7.02 7.35
C GLU A 127 -19.46 -7.13 6.32
N ILE A 128 -18.47 -7.92 6.66
CA ILE A 128 -17.38 -8.26 5.73
C ILE A 128 -17.92 -9.31 4.76
N SER A 129 -18.11 -8.90 3.50
CA SER A 129 -18.55 -9.80 2.43
C SER A 129 -17.41 -10.61 1.83
N GLU A 130 -16.19 -10.08 1.88
CA GLU A 130 -15.00 -10.73 1.32
C GLU A 130 -13.74 -10.27 2.05
N LYS A 131 -12.78 -11.18 2.24
CA LYS A 131 -11.43 -10.89 2.72
C LYS A 131 -10.43 -11.32 1.65
N GLN A 132 -9.76 -10.37 1.06
CA GLN A 132 -8.85 -10.57 -0.07
C GLN A 132 -7.40 -10.49 0.40
N LEU A 133 -6.58 -11.51 0.13
CA LEU A 133 -5.14 -11.40 0.31
C LEU A 133 -4.56 -10.50 -0.79
N ILE A 134 -4.00 -9.35 -0.41
CA ILE A 134 -3.40 -8.38 -1.32
C ILE A 134 -1.90 -8.63 -1.47
N ARG A 135 -1.24 -8.97 -0.37
CA ARG A 135 0.19 -9.22 -0.37
C ARG A 135 0.60 -10.20 0.72
N ASP A 136 1.39 -11.18 0.35
CA ASP A 136 2.18 -12.00 1.26
C ASP A 136 3.60 -11.42 1.26
N ASN A 137 3.96 -10.72 2.32
CA ASN A 137 5.19 -9.95 2.39
C ASN A 137 6.32 -10.79 2.98
N HIS A 138 7.41 -10.88 2.24
CA HIS A 138 8.68 -11.46 2.68
C HIS A 138 9.79 -10.54 2.18
N SER A 139 10.22 -9.59 3.02
CA SER A 139 11.15 -8.52 2.65
C SER A 139 12.42 -8.60 3.48
N GLU A 140 13.58 -8.62 2.82
CA GLU A 140 14.89 -8.55 3.50
C GLU A 140 15.02 -7.20 4.22
N VAL A 141 15.46 -7.23 5.47
CA VAL A 141 15.71 -6.04 6.27
C VAL A 141 17.04 -5.44 5.85
N MET A 142 17.01 -4.20 5.35
CA MET A 142 18.15 -3.46 4.82
C MET A 142 18.65 -2.33 5.73
N TYR A 143 18.15 -2.29 6.97
CA TYR A 143 18.59 -1.36 8.00
C TYR A 143 19.24 -2.11 9.16
N ASP A 144 19.80 -1.35 10.11
CA ASP A 144 20.50 -1.91 11.25
C ASP A 144 19.60 -2.83 12.09
N TYR A 145 20.02 -4.06 12.33
CA TYR A 145 19.23 -5.08 13.01
C TYR A 145 18.94 -4.75 14.48
N ASP A 146 19.74 -3.86 15.10
CA ASP A 146 19.49 -3.35 16.45
C ASP A 146 18.19 -2.53 16.53
N GLN A 147 17.65 -2.09 15.40
CA GLN A 147 16.38 -1.38 15.31
C GLN A 147 15.16 -2.30 15.15
N ILE A 148 15.38 -3.62 15.06
CA ILE A 148 14.27 -4.57 14.99
C ILE A 148 13.72 -4.77 16.41
N PRO A 149 12.40 -4.58 16.62
CA PRO A 149 11.78 -4.83 17.91
C PRO A 149 11.91 -6.30 18.29
N THR A 150 12.53 -6.57 19.43
CA THR A 150 12.83 -7.95 19.88
C THR A 150 11.58 -8.78 20.11
N GLU A 151 10.48 -8.14 20.53
CA GLU A 151 9.16 -8.78 20.74
C GLU A 151 8.51 -9.27 19.44
N LEU A 152 8.96 -8.78 18.30
CA LEU A 152 8.46 -9.19 16.98
C LEU A 152 9.34 -10.27 16.31
N ILE A 153 10.44 -10.67 16.91
CA ILE A 153 11.32 -11.71 16.35
C ILE A 153 10.74 -13.09 16.68
N ARG A 154 10.58 -13.92 15.67
CA ARG A 154 10.07 -15.31 15.79
C ARG A 154 10.96 -16.31 15.07
#